data_dcbc18c8b8b217fac6343f098a476e6c
#
_entry.id   dcbc18c8b8b217fac6343f098a476e6c
#
_cell.length_a   1.000
_cell.length_b   1.000
_cell.length_c   1.000
_cell.angle_alpha   90.00
_cell.angle_beta   90.00
_cell.angle_gamma   90.00
#
_symmetry.space_group_name_H-M   'P 1'
#
loop_
_entity.id
_entity.type
_entity.pdbx_description
1 polymer ?
#
loop_
_entity_poly.entity_id
_entity_poly.type
_entity_poly.pdbx_seq_one_letter_code
_entity_poly.pdbx_strand_id
1 'polypeptide(L)'
;EIYLDTSGDGLHKRGYRKNATLAPIKETLAAAIADLGRVRRDSLVQDPFCGSGTLVIESAQKALNLAPGLRRRFAAEHFDFVPASIWAEQRQKALSEVRTDAAFEGIGYDIDPAAVALANANAKLAGVGERCRFEVADVKDFTAADAATVLTNPPYGERLGDAGEAAALAKTLGQVWQAHPAQGLYAITADAEFEQHFGKKAARRRKIYNGMIPCQLYMYFEQPKREKR
;
A
#
# COMPACT_ATOMS: atom_id res chain seq x y z
N GLU A 1 1.08 17.07 31.60
CA GLU A 1 2.09 16.28 30.87
C GLU A 1 2.74 17.16 29.80
N ILE A 2 4.04 17.02 29.62
CA ILE A 2 4.81 17.73 28.60
C ILE A 2 5.33 16.69 27.62
N TYR A 3 5.15 16.92 26.31
CA TYR A 3 5.61 16.05 25.25
C TYR A 3 6.62 16.77 24.38
N LEU A 4 7.62 16.04 23.91
CA LEU A 4 8.61 16.50 22.96
C LEU A 4 8.31 15.89 21.60
N ASP A 5 7.94 16.72 20.62
CA ASP A 5 7.75 16.27 19.25
C ASP A 5 9.12 16.08 18.56
N THR A 6 9.49 14.83 18.37
CA THR A 6 10.73 14.45 17.70
C THR A 6 10.57 14.29 16.19
N SER A 7 9.34 14.15 15.71
CA SER A 7 9.04 13.85 14.30
C SER A 7 8.91 15.10 13.43
N GLY A 8 8.24 16.14 13.94
CA GLY A 8 7.83 17.32 13.17
C GLY A 8 6.72 16.97 12.17
N ASP A 9 7.00 17.03 10.89
CA ASP A 9 6.04 16.60 9.87
C ASP A 9 5.54 15.18 10.10
N GLY A 10 4.25 14.93 9.77
CA GLY A 10 3.62 13.62 9.96
C GLY A 10 4.41 12.50 9.27
N LEU A 11 4.56 11.36 9.94
CA LEU A 11 5.40 10.23 9.47
C LEU A 11 4.98 9.65 8.11
N HIS A 12 3.76 9.91 7.65
CA HIS A 12 3.31 9.54 6.31
C HIS A 12 4.02 10.34 5.21
N LYS A 13 4.53 11.54 5.48
CA LYS A 13 5.31 12.34 4.52
C LYS A 13 6.70 11.72 4.34
N ARG A 14 6.82 10.73 3.46
CA ARG A 14 8.08 10.01 3.17
C ARG A 14 9.04 10.80 2.27
N GLY A 15 8.55 11.83 1.58
CA GLY A 15 9.32 12.66 0.67
C GLY A 15 9.33 12.22 -0.79
N TYR A 16 8.78 11.07 -1.14
CA TYR A 16 8.71 10.60 -2.53
C TYR A 16 7.47 11.11 -3.29
N ARG A 17 6.39 11.41 -2.59
CA ARG A 17 5.14 11.87 -3.20
C ARG A 17 5.09 13.39 -3.23
N LYS A 18 5.39 13.99 -4.39
CA LYS A 18 5.32 15.45 -4.58
C LYS A 18 3.92 15.92 -4.94
N ASN A 19 3.19 15.12 -5.73
CA ASN A 19 1.81 15.37 -6.13
C ASN A 19 0.95 14.19 -5.68
N ALA A 20 -0.30 14.45 -5.32
CA ALA A 20 -1.25 13.44 -4.90
C ALA A 20 -2.47 13.48 -5.81
N THR A 21 -3.00 12.31 -6.12
CA THR A 21 -4.37 12.16 -6.64
C THR A 21 -5.38 12.58 -5.58
N LEU A 22 -6.65 12.76 -5.94
CA LEU A 22 -7.71 13.06 -4.97
C LEU A 22 -7.73 12.00 -3.84
N ALA A 23 -7.61 12.44 -2.58
CA ALA A 23 -7.67 11.62 -1.36
C ALA A 23 -6.87 10.30 -1.39
N PRO A 24 -5.54 10.31 -1.59
CA PRO A 24 -4.73 9.10 -1.63
C PRO A 24 -4.66 8.43 -0.25
N ILE A 25 -4.41 7.12 -0.24
CA ILE A 25 -4.09 6.42 1.00
C ILE A 25 -2.79 6.98 1.61
N LYS A 26 -2.75 7.18 2.94
CA LYS A 26 -1.53 7.62 3.62
C LYS A 26 -0.48 6.50 3.59
N GLU A 27 0.78 6.87 3.41
CA GLU A 27 1.91 5.94 3.30
C GLU A 27 2.04 5.05 4.55
N THR A 28 1.83 5.61 5.75
CA THR A 28 1.84 4.83 6.99
C THR A 28 0.73 3.77 7.04
N LEU A 29 -0.43 4.08 6.47
CA LEU A 29 -1.54 3.13 6.37
C LEU A 29 -1.23 2.05 5.32
N ALA A 30 -0.66 2.42 4.18
CA ALA A 30 -0.24 1.48 3.15
C ALA A 30 0.83 0.51 3.69
N ALA A 31 1.81 1.01 4.44
CA ALA A 31 2.81 0.17 5.13
C ALA A 31 2.16 -0.82 6.11
N ALA A 32 1.17 -0.38 6.89
CA ALA A 32 0.44 -1.26 7.82
C ALA A 32 -0.38 -2.33 7.06
N ILE A 33 -0.94 -2.00 5.89
CA ILE A 33 -1.63 -2.99 5.03
C ILE A 33 -0.63 -3.99 4.45
N ALA A 34 0.55 -3.56 4.03
CA ALA A 34 1.62 -4.45 3.59
C ALA A 34 2.09 -5.41 4.71
N ASP A 35 2.11 -4.95 5.97
CA ASP A 35 2.36 -5.80 7.14
C ASP A 35 1.26 -6.85 7.34
N LEU A 36 0.00 -6.45 7.26
CA LEU A 36 -1.14 -7.35 7.35
C LEU A 36 -1.19 -8.34 6.19
N GLY A 37 -0.79 -7.92 5.00
CA GLY A 37 -0.61 -8.75 3.81
C GLY A 37 0.61 -9.65 3.85
N ARG A 38 1.41 -9.58 4.94
CA ARG A 38 2.62 -10.39 5.16
C ARG A 38 3.64 -10.26 4.03
N VAL A 39 3.75 -9.07 3.44
CA VAL A 39 4.75 -8.80 2.41
C VAL A 39 6.16 -9.07 2.94
N ARG A 40 6.93 -9.83 2.18
CA ARG A 40 8.30 -10.27 2.47
C ARG A 40 9.23 -9.92 1.32
N ARG A 41 10.52 -10.21 1.50
CA ARG A 41 11.59 -9.96 0.52
C ARG A 41 11.42 -10.65 -0.85
N ASP A 42 10.59 -11.68 -0.93
CA ASP A 42 10.33 -12.52 -2.08
C ASP A 42 8.86 -12.46 -2.55
N SER A 43 8.09 -11.51 -2.06
CA SER A 43 6.67 -11.38 -2.39
C SER A 43 6.48 -10.78 -3.78
N LEU A 44 5.48 -11.29 -4.49
CA LEU A 44 4.83 -10.61 -5.61
C LEU A 44 3.60 -9.86 -5.07
N VAL A 45 3.57 -8.54 -5.25
CA VAL A 45 2.43 -7.69 -4.86
C VAL A 45 1.78 -7.12 -6.09
N GLN A 46 0.44 -7.22 -6.17
CA GLN A 46 -0.35 -6.63 -7.25
C GLN A 46 -1.42 -5.69 -6.70
N ASP A 47 -1.68 -4.58 -7.40
CA ASP A 47 -2.73 -3.61 -7.07
C ASP A 47 -3.49 -3.21 -8.33
N PRO A 48 -4.75 -3.69 -8.54
CA PRO A 48 -5.56 -3.37 -9.71
C PRO A 48 -6.18 -1.96 -9.71
N PHE A 49 -5.98 -1.16 -8.65
CA PHE A 49 -6.43 0.23 -8.52
C PHE A 49 -5.32 1.08 -7.92
N CYS A 50 -4.13 1.06 -8.52
CA CYS A 50 -2.91 1.53 -7.88
C CYS A 50 -2.85 3.05 -7.65
N GLY A 51 -3.60 3.86 -8.42
CA GLY A 51 -3.55 5.31 -8.33
C GLY A 51 -2.11 5.83 -8.41
N SER A 52 -1.66 6.52 -7.37
CA SER A 52 -0.29 7.03 -7.26
C SER A 52 0.76 5.99 -6.86
N GLY A 53 0.40 4.70 -6.79
CA GLY A 53 1.30 3.57 -6.52
C GLY A 53 1.63 3.32 -5.05
N THR A 54 0.96 3.97 -4.11
CA THR A 54 1.38 4.00 -2.69
C THR A 54 1.45 2.61 -2.05
N LEU A 55 0.46 1.72 -2.26
CA LEU A 55 0.46 0.36 -1.69
C LEU A 55 1.64 -0.47 -2.20
N VAL A 56 1.90 -0.42 -3.51
CA VAL A 56 3.00 -1.15 -4.15
C VAL A 56 4.35 -0.60 -3.69
N ILE A 57 4.51 0.73 -3.64
CA ILE A 57 5.75 1.40 -3.22
C ILE A 57 6.09 1.08 -1.76
N GLU A 58 5.15 1.21 -0.83
CA GLU A 58 5.37 0.90 0.59
C GLU A 58 5.65 -0.59 0.81
N SER A 59 5.04 -1.47 -0.01
CA SER A 59 5.34 -2.89 -0.03
C SER A 59 6.79 -3.17 -0.46
N ALA A 60 7.26 -2.50 -1.50
CA ALA A 60 8.63 -2.60 -1.97
C ALA A 60 9.63 -2.09 -0.92
N GLN A 61 9.38 -0.92 -0.31
CA GLN A 61 10.24 -0.38 0.76
C GLN A 61 10.35 -1.37 1.94
N LYS A 62 9.23 -1.98 2.34
CA LYS A 62 9.22 -3.01 3.37
C LYS A 62 10.04 -4.24 2.98
N ALA A 63 9.84 -4.77 1.79
CA ALA A 63 10.53 -5.96 1.28
C ALA A 63 12.05 -5.75 1.22
N LEU A 64 12.48 -4.59 0.75
CA LEU A 64 13.88 -4.19 0.66
C LEU A 64 14.48 -3.75 2.00
N ASN A 65 13.72 -3.67 3.08
CA ASN A 65 14.13 -3.06 4.35
C ASN A 65 14.65 -1.62 4.17
N LEU A 66 14.04 -0.88 3.26
CA LEU A 66 14.38 0.52 3.00
C LEU A 66 13.70 1.41 4.03
N ALA A 67 14.47 2.00 4.91
CA ALA A 67 13.92 2.81 6.00
C ALA A 67 13.17 4.05 5.46
N PRO A 68 11.88 4.21 5.79
CA PRO A 68 11.04 5.28 5.22
C PRO A 68 11.44 6.69 5.69
N GLY A 69 12.30 6.79 6.71
CA GLY A 69 12.84 8.05 7.23
C GLY A 69 14.05 8.62 6.49
N LEU A 70 14.68 7.85 5.58
CA LEU A 70 15.94 8.23 4.93
C LEU A 70 15.87 9.55 4.14
N ARG A 71 14.72 9.88 3.56
CA ARG A 71 14.53 11.02 2.66
C ARG A 71 13.79 12.18 3.29
N ARG A 72 13.54 12.13 4.61
CA ARG A 72 12.89 13.20 5.35
C ARG A 72 13.79 13.77 6.43
N ARG A 73 13.44 14.95 6.93
CA ARG A 73 14.00 15.50 8.15
C ARG A 73 13.08 15.27 9.33
N PHE A 74 13.67 15.28 10.53
CA PHE A 74 12.97 15.14 11.79
C PHE A 74 13.16 16.40 12.63
N ALA A 75 12.16 16.81 13.42
CA ALA A 75 12.28 17.96 14.31
C ALA A 75 13.45 17.81 15.28
N ALA A 76 13.70 16.60 15.76
CA ALA A 76 14.80 16.30 16.67
C ALA A 76 16.21 16.53 16.07
N GLU A 77 16.34 16.68 14.75
CA GLU A 77 17.63 17.06 14.13
C GLU A 77 18.07 18.48 14.51
N HIS A 78 17.16 19.31 15.02
CA HIS A 78 17.42 20.68 15.46
C HIS A 78 17.56 20.81 16.98
N PHE A 79 17.56 19.70 17.72
CA PHE A 79 17.72 19.74 19.17
C PHE A 79 19.21 19.82 19.54
N ASP A 80 19.61 20.89 20.24
CA ASP A 80 21.01 21.16 20.61
C ASP A 80 21.64 20.07 21.47
N PHE A 81 20.82 19.28 22.18
CA PHE A 81 21.28 18.16 23.00
C PHE A 81 21.43 16.83 22.23
N VAL A 82 21.09 16.80 20.93
CA VAL A 82 21.28 15.63 20.06
C VAL A 82 22.42 15.90 19.10
N PRO A 83 23.56 15.22 19.24
CA PRO A 83 24.71 15.40 18.34
C PRO A 83 24.32 15.12 16.86
N ALA A 84 24.70 16.01 15.96
CA ALA A 84 24.41 15.87 14.54
C ALA A 84 24.99 14.60 13.91
N SER A 85 26.11 14.08 14.45
CA SER A 85 26.77 12.83 14.02
C SER A 85 25.84 11.62 14.15
N ILE A 86 25.00 11.58 15.18
CA ILE A 86 24.05 10.47 15.41
C ILE A 86 23.10 10.29 14.21
N TRP A 87 22.63 11.39 13.61
CA TRP A 87 21.76 11.33 12.45
C TRP A 87 22.46 10.77 11.21
N ALA A 88 23.71 11.16 10.99
CA ALA A 88 24.51 10.66 9.90
C ALA A 88 24.80 9.15 10.07
N GLU A 89 25.18 8.74 11.28
CA GLU A 89 25.44 7.32 11.65
C GLU A 89 24.18 6.47 11.46
N GLN A 90 23.01 6.92 11.96
CA GLN A 90 21.78 6.17 11.83
C GLN A 90 21.31 6.06 10.38
N ARG A 91 21.48 7.11 9.55
CA ARG A 91 21.18 7.02 8.12
C ARG A 91 22.12 6.06 7.40
N GLN A 92 23.42 6.10 7.72
CA GLN A 92 24.39 5.18 7.15
C GLN A 92 24.08 3.71 7.53
N LYS A 93 23.74 3.47 8.80
CA LYS A 93 23.29 2.17 9.27
C LYS A 93 22.05 1.69 8.52
N ALA A 94 21.02 2.53 8.41
CA ALA A 94 19.79 2.19 7.68
C ALA A 94 20.07 1.87 6.20
N LEU A 95 21.00 2.57 5.56
CA LEU A 95 21.43 2.27 4.19
C LEU A 95 22.15 0.93 4.08
N SER A 96 23.01 0.59 5.06
CA SER A 96 23.74 -0.70 5.07
C SER A 96 22.84 -1.91 5.30
N GLU A 97 21.65 -1.70 5.87
CA GLU A 97 20.64 -2.75 6.12
C GLU A 97 19.68 -2.99 4.95
N VAL A 98 19.79 -2.22 3.86
CA VAL A 98 18.96 -2.40 2.67
C VAL A 98 19.26 -3.74 2.01
N ARG A 99 18.20 -4.52 1.74
CA ARG A 99 18.29 -5.84 1.10
C ARG A 99 18.30 -5.69 -0.42
N THR A 100 19.45 -5.53 -0.99
CA THR A 100 19.63 -5.41 -2.46
C THR A 100 19.34 -6.72 -3.20
N ASP A 101 19.45 -7.85 -2.51
CA ASP A 101 19.20 -9.21 -3.00
C ASP A 101 17.74 -9.67 -2.86
N ALA A 102 16.84 -8.80 -2.40
CA ALA A 102 15.41 -9.12 -2.31
C ALA A 102 14.82 -9.40 -3.70
N ALA A 103 14.08 -10.50 -3.82
CA ALA A 103 13.40 -10.90 -5.07
C ALA A 103 11.98 -10.32 -5.20
N PHE A 104 11.68 -9.25 -4.46
CA PHE A 104 10.38 -8.58 -4.48
C PHE A 104 10.05 -8.04 -5.87
N GLU A 105 8.80 -8.22 -6.27
CA GLU A 105 8.21 -7.61 -7.45
C GLU A 105 6.87 -6.95 -7.08
N GLY A 106 6.67 -5.71 -7.53
CA GLY A 106 5.42 -4.97 -7.35
C GLY A 106 4.83 -4.55 -8.69
N ILE A 107 3.55 -4.81 -8.91
CA ILE A 107 2.86 -4.45 -10.15
C ILE A 107 1.58 -3.70 -9.78
N GLY A 108 1.45 -2.47 -10.28
CA GLY A 108 0.23 -1.69 -10.13
C GLY A 108 -0.46 -1.48 -11.47
N TYR A 109 -1.78 -1.49 -11.44
CA TYR A 109 -2.61 -1.20 -12.62
C TYR A 109 -3.58 -0.07 -12.28
N ASP A 110 -3.84 0.78 -13.24
CA ASP A 110 -4.89 1.80 -13.17
C ASP A 110 -5.42 2.09 -14.57
N ILE A 111 -6.68 2.44 -14.68
CA ILE A 111 -7.29 2.80 -15.97
C ILE A 111 -6.83 4.18 -16.46
N ASP A 112 -6.38 5.05 -15.53
CA ASP A 112 -5.91 6.40 -15.83
C ASP A 112 -4.41 6.42 -16.16
N PRO A 113 -4.01 6.72 -17.40
CA PRO A 113 -2.58 6.84 -17.77
C PRO A 113 -1.82 7.90 -16.96
N ALA A 114 -2.50 8.96 -16.48
CA ALA A 114 -1.87 10.00 -15.66
C ALA A 114 -1.53 9.46 -14.26
N ALA A 115 -2.40 8.64 -13.67
CA ALA A 115 -2.15 7.95 -12.41
C ALA A 115 -0.96 6.99 -12.54
N VAL A 116 -0.90 6.21 -13.63
CA VAL A 116 0.22 5.29 -13.92
C VAL A 116 1.54 6.04 -14.09
N ALA A 117 1.55 7.15 -14.84
CA ALA A 117 2.75 7.99 -14.99
C ALA A 117 3.23 8.55 -13.64
N LEU A 118 2.29 9.00 -12.79
CA LEU A 118 2.58 9.47 -11.44
C LEU A 118 3.13 8.35 -10.54
N ALA A 119 2.55 7.15 -10.60
CA ALA A 119 3.02 6.00 -9.82
C ALA A 119 4.46 5.61 -10.18
N ASN A 120 4.79 5.57 -11.48
CA ASN A 120 6.15 5.32 -11.95
C ASN A 120 7.14 6.41 -11.47
N ALA A 121 6.75 7.69 -11.51
CA ALA A 121 7.56 8.79 -11.01
C ALA A 121 7.78 8.68 -9.48
N ASN A 122 6.74 8.36 -8.72
CA ASN A 122 6.81 8.16 -7.27
C ASN A 122 7.72 6.98 -6.90
N ALA A 123 7.63 5.85 -7.62
CA ALA A 123 8.49 4.69 -7.38
C ALA A 123 9.98 5.00 -7.60
N LYS A 124 10.31 5.76 -8.66
CA LYS A 124 11.67 6.25 -8.88
C LYS A 124 12.13 7.16 -7.73
N LEU A 125 11.30 8.11 -7.32
CA LEU A 125 11.62 9.00 -6.19
C LEU A 125 11.75 8.23 -4.86
N ALA A 126 10.96 7.18 -4.67
CA ALA A 126 11.06 6.30 -3.50
C ALA A 126 12.31 5.40 -3.50
N GLY A 127 13.02 5.28 -4.64
CA GLY A 127 14.18 4.42 -4.81
C GLY A 127 13.83 2.95 -5.01
N VAL A 128 12.62 2.66 -5.49
CA VAL A 128 12.12 1.29 -5.73
C VAL A 128 11.65 1.05 -7.16
N GLY A 129 12.00 1.96 -8.08
CA GLY A 129 11.52 1.92 -9.47
C GLY A 129 11.93 0.66 -10.24
N GLU A 130 13.04 0.02 -9.89
CA GLU A 130 13.46 -1.25 -10.51
C GLU A 130 12.68 -2.48 -9.98
N ARG A 131 11.96 -2.32 -8.88
CA ARG A 131 11.18 -3.37 -8.22
C ARG A 131 9.68 -3.18 -8.39
N CYS A 132 9.27 -2.05 -8.98
CA CYS A 132 7.87 -1.70 -9.16
C CYS A 132 7.65 -1.28 -10.61
N ARG A 133 6.64 -1.85 -11.25
CA ARG A 133 6.14 -1.39 -12.55
C ARG A 133 4.66 -1.04 -12.45
N PHE A 134 4.24 -0.06 -13.24
CA PHE A 134 2.86 0.37 -13.27
C PHE A 134 2.40 0.45 -14.73
N GLU A 135 1.21 -0.10 -15.00
CA GLU A 135 0.67 -0.33 -16.34
C GLU A 135 -0.76 0.18 -16.43
N VAL A 136 -1.13 0.68 -17.61
CA VAL A 136 -2.52 1.09 -17.86
C VAL A 136 -3.35 -0.16 -18.16
N ALA A 137 -4.33 -0.46 -17.30
CA ALA A 137 -5.24 -1.57 -17.50
C ALA A 137 -6.57 -1.34 -16.78
N ASP A 138 -7.64 -1.90 -17.33
CA ASP A 138 -8.95 -1.95 -16.67
C ASP A 138 -9.00 -3.15 -15.73
N VAL A 139 -9.64 -2.99 -14.57
CA VAL A 139 -9.80 -4.08 -13.58
C VAL A 139 -10.52 -5.31 -14.14
N LYS A 140 -11.38 -5.13 -15.16
CA LYS A 140 -12.06 -6.26 -15.84
C LYS A 140 -11.09 -7.21 -16.53
N ASP A 141 -9.92 -6.70 -16.97
CA ASP A 141 -8.87 -7.45 -17.66
C ASP A 141 -7.77 -7.93 -16.68
N PHE A 142 -7.90 -7.61 -15.38
CA PHE A 142 -6.95 -7.99 -14.35
C PHE A 142 -6.97 -9.50 -14.11
N THR A 143 -5.80 -10.11 -14.09
CA THR A 143 -5.61 -11.50 -13.67
C THR A 143 -4.55 -11.54 -12.59
N ALA A 144 -4.93 -12.00 -11.41
CA ALA A 144 -3.99 -12.17 -10.33
C ALA A 144 -3.08 -13.38 -10.58
N ALA A 145 -1.77 -13.23 -10.34
CA ALA A 145 -0.87 -14.37 -10.35
C ALA A 145 -1.08 -15.23 -9.10
N ASP A 146 -0.97 -16.54 -9.21
CA ASP A 146 -1.26 -17.50 -8.11
C ASP A 146 -0.49 -17.19 -6.83
N ALA A 147 0.78 -16.79 -6.93
CA ALA A 147 1.64 -16.45 -5.80
C ALA A 147 1.51 -14.98 -5.34
N ALA A 148 0.65 -14.19 -5.98
CA ALA A 148 0.55 -12.77 -5.64
C ALA A 148 -0.23 -12.53 -4.34
N THR A 149 0.19 -11.49 -3.63
CA THR A 149 -0.63 -10.82 -2.63
C THR A 149 -1.24 -9.58 -3.27
N VAL A 150 -2.56 -9.55 -3.42
CA VAL A 150 -3.28 -8.38 -3.94
C VAL A 150 -3.56 -7.42 -2.79
N LEU A 151 -2.99 -6.23 -2.84
CA LEU A 151 -3.25 -5.13 -1.91
C LEU A 151 -3.89 -4.00 -2.68
N THR A 152 -5.10 -3.58 -2.30
CA THR A 152 -5.82 -2.62 -3.14
C THR A 152 -6.70 -1.66 -2.36
N ASN A 153 -6.90 -0.47 -2.92
CA ASN A 153 -7.78 0.59 -2.43
C ASN A 153 -8.73 1.01 -3.55
N PRO A 154 -9.76 0.17 -3.85
CA PRO A 154 -10.73 0.50 -4.88
C PRO A 154 -11.33 1.89 -4.64
N PRO A 155 -11.70 2.63 -5.67
CA PRO A 155 -12.35 3.92 -5.51
C PRO A 155 -13.69 3.76 -4.78
N TYR A 156 -13.99 4.69 -3.86
CA TYR A 156 -15.22 4.75 -3.06
C TYR A 156 -15.58 6.19 -2.71
N GLY A 157 -16.87 6.44 -2.40
CA GLY A 157 -17.35 7.75 -1.95
C GLY A 157 -17.18 8.84 -3.00
N GLU A 158 -16.75 10.04 -2.57
CA GLU A 158 -16.61 11.24 -3.41
C GLU A 158 -15.70 11.08 -4.64
N ARG A 159 -14.89 10.00 -4.70
CA ARG A 159 -13.99 9.73 -5.83
C ARG A 159 -14.73 9.34 -7.11
N LEU A 160 -15.94 8.83 -7.02
CA LEU A 160 -16.71 8.32 -8.16
C LEU A 160 -17.97 9.12 -8.45
N GLY A 161 -18.38 10.05 -7.58
CA GLY A 161 -19.63 10.82 -7.79
C GLY A 161 -20.92 9.99 -7.73
N ASP A 162 -20.86 8.67 -7.89
CA ASP A 162 -21.99 7.75 -7.82
C ASP A 162 -21.63 6.47 -7.03
N ALA A 163 -22.48 6.14 -6.03
CA ALA A 163 -22.35 4.91 -5.24
C ALA A 163 -22.53 3.63 -6.09
N GLY A 164 -23.28 3.72 -7.17
CA GLY A 164 -23.49 2.60 -8.10
C GLY A 164 -22.22 2.19 -8.84
N GLU A 165 -21.36 3.14 -9.16
CA GLU A 165 -20.09 2.88 -9.85
C GLU A 165 -19.09 2.15 -8.93
N ALA A 166 -19.02 2.53 -7.65
CA ALA A 166 -18.19 1.83 -6.67
C ALA A 166 -18.65 0.38 -6.48
N ALA A 167 -19.95 0.14 -6.39
CA ALA A 167 -20.52 -1.19 -6.29
C ALA A 167 -20.21 -2.05 -7.53
N ALA A 168 -20.29 -1.45 -8.73
CA ALA A 168 -19.98 -2.13 -9.99
C ALA A 168 -18.48 -2.54 -10.04
N LEU A 169 -17.58 -1.66 -9.64
CA LEU A 169 -16.13 -1.97 -9.57
C LEU A 169 -15.82 -3.05 -8.53
N ALA A 170 -16.44 -3.00 -7.35
CA ALA A 170 -16.30 -4.05 -6.34
C ALA A 170 -16.80 -5.41 -6.85
N LYS A 171 -17.91 -5.43 -7.60
CA LYS A 171 -18.45 -6.63 -8.24
C LYS A 171 -17.48 -7.17 -9.31
N THR A 172 -16.96 -6.31 -10.16
CA THR A 172 -15.97 -6.69 -11.18
C THR A 172 -14.72 -7.28 -10.54
N LEU A 173 -14.16 -6.61 -9.52
CA LEU A 173 -13.03 -7.13 -8.76
C LEU A 173 -13.33 -8.50 -8.15
N GLY A 174 -14.53 -8.70 -7.61
CA GLY A 174 -14.97 -9.97 -7.06
C GLY A 174 -15.04 -11.08 -8.10
N GLN A 175 -15.51 -10.78 -9.31
CA GLN A 175 -15.60 -11.73 -10.43
C GLN A 175 -14.21 -12.17 -10.90
N VAL A 176 -13.31 -11.22 -11.17
CA VAL A 176 -11.93 -11.53 -11.61
C VAL A 176 -11.14 -12.28 -10.53
N TRP A 177 -11.32 -11.89 -9.26
CA TRP A 177 -10.70 -12.60 -8.14
C TRP A 177 -11.18 -14.05 -8.00
N GLN A 178 -12.49 -14.31 -8.16
CA GLN A 178 -13.04 -15.64 -8.02
C GLN A 178 -12.69 -16.55 -9.21
N ALA A 179 -12.45 -15.97 -10.37
CA ALA A 179 -11.97 -16.71 -11.54
C ALA A 179 -10.49 -17.15 -11.39
N HIS A 180 -9.66 -16.28 -10.81
CA HIS A 180 -8.22 -16.51 -10.62
C HIS A 180 -7.79 -16.02 -9.22
N PRO A 181 -8.05 -16.79 -8.16
CA PRO A 181 -7.70 -16.39 -6.80
C PRO A 181 -6.19 -16.46 -6.59
N ALA A 182 -5.60 -15.34 -6.20
CA ALA A 182 -4.22 -15.25 -5.74
C ALA A 182 -4.06 -15.77 -4.30
N GLN A 183 -2.83 -15.76 -3.77
CA GLN A 183 -2.51 -16.19 -2.41
C GLN A 183 -3.33 -15.44 -1.34
N GLY A 184 -3.64 -14.16 -1.59
CA GLY A 184 -4.50 -13.36 -0.72
C GLY A 184 -4.88 -12.03 -1.37
N LEU A 185 -6.06 -11.51 -0.97
CA LEU A 185 -6.52 -10.17 -1.35
C LEU A 185 -6.88 -9.38 -0.10
N TYR A 186 -6.38 -8.14 -0.04
CA TYR A 186 -6.58 -7.19 1.05
C TYR A 186 -7.12 -5.89 0.45
N ALA A 187 -8.42 -5.67 0.55
CA ALA A 187 -9.08 -4.48 0.02
C ALA A 187 -9.47 -3.54 1.15
N ILE A 188 -9.00 -2.29 1.09
CA ILE A 188 -9.43 -1.22 1.99
C ILE A 188 -10.52 -0.40 1.30
N THR A 189 -11.67 -0.22 1.95
CA THR A 189 -12.75 0.60 1.42
C THR A 189 -13.63 1.16 2.54
N ALA A 190 -14.32 2.27 2.27
CA ALA A 190 -15.39 2.80 3.10
C ALA A 190 -16.76 2.21 2.75
N ASP A 191 -16.87 1.38 1.70
CA ASP A 191 -18.11 0.71 1.33
C ASP A 191 -18.47 -0.34 2.41
N ALA A 192 -19.55 -0.09 3.14
CA ALA A 192 -20.03 -1.00 4.19
C ALA A 192 -20.60 -2.32 3.62
N GLU A 193 -21.06 -2.30 2.36
CA GLU A 193 -21.66 -3.44 1.65
C GLU A 193 -20.65 -4.15 0.71
N PHE A 194 -19.36 -3.84 0.84
CA PHE A 194 -18.31 -4.35 -0.05
C PHE A 194 -18.35 -5.88 -0.23
N GLU A 195 -18.57 -6.66 0.84
CA GLU A 195 -18.65 -8.12 0.73
C GLU A 195 -19.84 -8.58 -0.14
N GLN A 196 -20.95 -7.85 -0.06
CA GLN A 196 -22.14 -8.13 -0.87
C GLN A 196 -21.85 -7.82 -2.35
N HIS A 197 -21.26 -6.66 -2.62
CA HIS A 197 -20.88 -6.26 -3.98
C HIS A 197 -19.79 -7.18 -4.55
N PHE A 198 -18.76 -7.51 -3.77
CA PHE A 198 -17.68 -8.41 -4.14
C PHE A 198 -18.15 -9.86 -4.36
N GLY A 199 -19.29 -10.23 -3.80
CA GLY A 199 -19.90 -11.56 -3.96
C GLY A 199 -19.25 -12.67 -3.12
N LYS A 200 -18.40 -12.31 -2.14
CA LYS A 200 -17.78 -13.28 -1.21
C LYS A 200 -17.53 -12.65 0.15
N LYS A 201 -17.77 -13.43 1.21
CA LYS A 201 -17.46 -13.03 2.58
C LYS A 201 -15.97 -13.10 2.84
N ALA A 202 -15.40 -12.07 3.47
CA ALA A 202 -14.00 -12.03 3.84
C ALA A 202 -13.67 -13.03 4.96
N ALA A 203 -12.47 -13.60 4.94
CA ALA A 203 -11.95 -14.45 6.01
C ALA A 203 -11.75 -13.67 7.31
N ARG A 204 -11.37 -12.39 7.20
CA ARG A 204 -11.26 -11.44 8.30
C ARG A 204 -11.59 -10.02 7.86
N ARG A 205 -12.04 -9.20 8.81
CA ARG A 205 -12.24 -7.75 8.64
C ARG A 205 -11.52 -7.02 9.75
N ARG A 206 -11.00 -5.82 9.42
CA ARG A 206 -10.39 -4.94 10.42
C ARG A 206 -10.84 -3.50 10.18
N LYS A 207 -11.40 -2.87 11.20
CA LYS A 207 -11.74 -1.45 11.17
C LYS A 207 -10.45 -0.64 11.19
N ILE A 208 -10.31 0.29 10.27
CA ILE A 208 -9.18 1.20 10.12
C ILE A 208 -9.68 2.57 9.65
N TYR A 209 -8.79 3.56 9.63
CA TYR A 209 -9.14 4.91 9.20
C TYR A 209 -8.17 5.39 8.12
N ASN A 210 -8.71 5.89 7.00
CA ASN A 210 -7.93 6.63 6.00
C ASN A 210 -8.13 8.13 6.22
N GLY A 211 -7.24 8.74 7.01
CA GLY A 211 -7.46 10.09 7.53
C GLY A 211 -8.63 10.08 8.53
N MET A 212 -9.68 10.86 8.21
CA MET A 212 -10.92 10.92 9.01
C MET A 212 -11.98 9.93 8.51
N ILE A 213 -11.78 9.27 7.39
CA ILE A 213 -12.76 8.38 6.78
C ILE A 213 -12.68 7.00 7.45
N PRO A 214 -13.76 6.53 8.08
CA PRO A 214 -13.81 5.17 8.60
C PRO A 214 -13.86 4.17 7.44
N CYS A 215 -12.93 3.21 7.44
CA CYS A 215 -12.82 2.16 6.43
C CYS A 215 -12.81 0.78 7.09
N GLN A 216 -13.03 -0.23 6.26
CA GLN A 216 -12.77 -1.62 6.58
C GLN A 216 -11.66 -2.16 5.68
N LEU A 217 -10.75 -2.94 6.24
CA LEU A 217 -9.86 -3.80 5.48
C LEU A 217 -10.48 -5.18 5.42
N TYR A 218 -10.92 -5.57 4.24
CA TYR A 218 -11.44 -6.90 3.93
C TYR A 218 -10.29 -7.80 3.49
N MET A 219 -10.16 -8.96 4.14
CA MET A 219 -9.03 -9.87 3.92
C MET A 219 -9.54 -11.23 3.44
N TYR A 220 -9.13 -11.62 2.24
CA TYR A 220 -9.46 -12.88 1.60
C TYR A 220 -8.18 -13.70 1.46
N PHE A 221 -8.10 -14.84 2.14
CA PHE A 221 -7.00 -15.80 2.09
C PHE A 221 -7.50 -17.14 2.60
N GLU A 222 -6.83 -18.21 2.22
CA GLU A 222 -7.12 -19.54 2.80
C GLU A 222 -6.64 -19.56 4.25
N GLN A 223 -7.57 -19.90 5.16
CA GLN A 223 -7.21 -20.17 6.53
C GLN A 223 -6.60 -21.57 6.61
N PRO A 224 -5.44 -21.75 7.27
CA PRO A 224 -4.96 -23.09 7.55
C PRO A 224 -6.06 -23.86 8.32
N LYS A 225 -6.41 -25.05 7.83
CA LYS A 225 -7.36 -25.92 8.54
C LYS A 225 -6.86 -26.10 9.96
N ARG A 226 -7.63 -25.68 10.95
CA ARG A 226 -7.34 -26.03 12.35
C ARG A 226 -7.45 -27.55 12.45
N GLU A 227 -6.32 -28.23 12.57
CA GLU A 227 -6.33 -29.60 13.04
C GLU A 227 -7.04 -29.61 14.41
N LYS A 228 -8.17 -30.32 14.48
CA LYS A 228 -8.83 -30.56 15.76
C LYS A 228 -7.89 -31.45 16.57
N ARG A 229 -7.26 -30.84 17.56
CA ARG A 229 -6.63 -31.60 18.64
C ARG A 229 -7.68 -32.22 19.53
#